data_2ca01d041153b1ab2f7654e4c2522951
#
_entry.id   2ca01d041153b1ab2f7654e4c2522951
#
_cell.length_a   1.000
_cell.length_b   1.000
_cell.length_c   1.000
_cell.angle_alpha   90.00
_cell.angle_beta   90.00
_cell.angle_gamma   90.00
#
_symmetry.space_group_name_H-M   'P 1'
#
loop_
_entity.id
_entity.type
_entity.pdbx_description
1 polymer ?
#
loop_
_entity_poly.entity_id
_entity_poly.type
_entity_poly.pdbx_seq_one_letter_code
_entity_poly.pdbx_strand_id
1 'polypeptide(L)'
;DAPALKKADIGVAMGITGTEVSKDASSMILADDNFATIIKAVLNGRNVYRNIKNAIQFLLSGNMAAIIAVLVCSVAALPSPFKPVHLLFINLLTDSLPALAIGMEPSDPELLKQKPRNPEEGILTGKFVSHLFGYGALIAAATMAAFCIGLNRSDAMGATMAFATLTLARLFHGFTCRSERSLVDLKFSTNLWSIGAFA
;
A
#
# COMPACT_ATOMS: atom_id res chain seq x y z
N ASP A 1 -30.82 -26.08 -5.49
CA ASP A 1 -29.82 -25.04 -5.83
C ASP A 1 -28.79 -24.82 -4.71
N ALA A 2 -29.14 -24.94 -3.42
CA ALA A 2 -28.21 -24.73 -2.31
C ALA A 2 -26.90 -25.54 -2.39
N PRO A 3 -26.88 -26.83 -2.76
CA PRO A 3 -25.62 -27.56 -2.93
C PRO A 3 -24.74 -26.99 -4.04
N ALA A 4 -25.34 -26.48 -5.12
CA ALA A 4 -24.60 -25.86 -6.22
C ALA A 4 -23.98 -24.52 -5.79
N LEU A 5 -24.73 -23.70 -5.03
CA LEU A 5 -24.25 -22.44 -4.46
C LEU A 5 -23.09 -22.62 -3.51
N LYS A 6 -23.15 -23.67 -2.66
CA LYS A 6 -22.04 -24.02 -1.75
C LYS A 6 -20.80 -24.54 -2.47
N LYS A 7 -20.97 -25.21 -3.61
CA LYS A 7 -19.85 -25.78 -4.38
C LYS A 7 -19.21 -24.77 -5.34
N ALA A 8 -19.90 -23.70 -5.66
CA ALA A 8 -19.36 -22.63 -6.50
C ALA A 8 -18.23 -21.86 -5.76
N ASP A 9 -17.22 -21.40 -6.50
CA ASP A 9 -16.17 -20.55 -5.94
C ASP A 9 -16.76 -19.29 -5.31
N ILE A 10 -17.79 -18.71 -5.93
CA ILE A 10 -18.61 -17.63 -5.38
C ILE A 10 -20.08 -17.92 -5.76
N GLY A 11 -20.83 -18.52 -4.83
CA GLY A 11 -22.27 -18.68 -4.96
C GLY A 11 -22.98 -17.35 -4.77
N VAL A 12 -23.90 -16.98 -5.64
CA VAL A 12 -24.63 -15.72 -5.61
C VAL A 12 -26.12 -15.99 -5.47
N ALA A 13 -26.78 -15.34 -4.48
CA ALA A 13 -28.23 -15.39 -4.30
C ALA A 13 -28.85 -13.99 -4.42
N MET A 14 -30.13 -13.98 -4.80
CA MET A 14 -30.95 -12.76 -4.80
C MET A 14 -31.38 -12.40 -3.38
N GLY A 15 -31.35 -11.11 -3.02
CA GLY A 15 -31.65 -10.65 -1.68
C GLY A 15 -33.15 -10.48 -1.42
N ILE A 16 -33.91 -10.05 -2.44
CA ILE A 16 -35.35 -9.79 -2.32
C ILE A 16 -36.14 -11.07 -2.69
N THR A 17 -35.88 -11.65 -3.88
CA THR A 17 -36.62 -12.81 -4.38
C THR A 17 -36.00 -14.16 -4.02
N GLY A 18 -34.76 -14.18 -3.49
CA GLY A 18 -34.08 -15.40 -3.07
C GLY A 18 -34.67 -15.98 -1.80
N THR A 19 -34.72 -17.34 -1.74
CA THR A 19 -35.13 -18.05 -0.53
C THR A 19 -34.02 -17.96 0.54
N GLU A 20 -34.41 -18.02 1.83
CA GLU A 20 -33.42 -18.02 2.93
C GLU A 20 -32.38 -19.15 2.78
N VAL A 21 -32.81 -20.33 2.34
CA VAL A 21 -31.90 -21.47 2.09
C VAL A 21 -30.88 -21.12 1.01
N SER A 22 -31.25 -20.37 -0.03
CA SER A 22 -30.32 -19.94 -1.09
C SER A 22 -29.36 -18.86 -0.56
N LYS A 23 -29.84 -17.93 0.26
CA LYS A 23 -29.04 -16.89 0.88
C LYS A 23 -28.00 -17.50 1.83
N ASP A 24 -28.41 -18.41 2.69
CA ASP A 24 -27.52 -19.11 3.62
C ASP A 24 -26.45 -19.97 2.94
N ALA A 25 -26.76 -20.46 1.73
CA ALA A 25 -25.83 -21.27 0.95
C ALA A 25 -24.89 -20.44 0.07
N SER A 26 -25.12 -19.14 -0.08
CA SER A 26 -24.36 -18.28 -0.97
C SER A 26 -23.25 -17.51 -0.27
N SER A 27 -22.18 -17.17 -1.02
CA SER A 27 -21.09 -16.32 -0.55
C SER A 27 -21.36 -14.83 -0.78
N MET A 28 -22.32 -14.51 -1.65
CA MET A 28 -22.73 -13.15 -2.02
C MET A 28 -24.25 -13.07 -2.14
N ILE A 29 -24.82 -11.99 -1.59
CA ILE A 29 -26.25 -11.71 -1.68
C ILE A 29 -26.43 -10.36 -2.40
N LEU A 30 -27.21 -10.36 -3.49
CA LEU A 30 -27.55 -9.13 -4.24
C LEU A 30 -28.77 -8.47 -3.60
N ALA A 31 -28.53 -7.45 -2.79
CA ALA A 31 -29.59 -6.75 -2.04
C ALA A 31 -30.63 -6.06 -2.94
N ASP A 32 -30.26 -5.71 -4.16
CA ASP A 32 -31.10 -5.05 -5.17
C ASP A 32 -31.65 -5.99 -6.24
N ASP A 33 -31.44 -7.30 -6.11
CA ASP A 33 -31.76 -8.33 -7.10
C ASP A 33 -31.27 -8.01 -8.52
N ASN A 34 -30.28 -7.14 -8.65
CA ASN A 34 -29.76 -6.69 -9.93
C ASN A 34 -28.45 -7.41 -10.28
N PHE A 35 -28.49 -8.25 -11.29
CA PHE A 35 -27.34 -9.01 -11.76
C PHE A 35 -26.15 -8.11 -12.19
N ALA A 36 -26.41 -6.90 -12.70
CA ALA A 36 -25.36 -5.94 -13.06
C ALA A 36 -24.53 -5.47 -11.86
N THR A 37 -25.05 -5.59 -10.63
CA THR A 37 -24.32 -5.27 -9.39
C THR A 37 -23.15 -6.21 -9.15
N ILE A 38 -23.15 -7.42 -9.72
CA ILE A 38 -21.98 -8.33 -9.68
C ILE A 38 -20.75 -7.68 -10.32
N ILE A 39 -20.93 -6.98 -11.44
CA ILE A 39 -19.82 -6.29 -12.11
C ILE A 39 -19.22 -5.21 -11.22
N LYS A 40 -20.07 -4.46 -10.51
CA LYS A 40 -19.61 -3.47 -9.51
C LYS A 40 -18.88 -4.13 -8.35
N ALA A 41 -19.38 -5.26 -7.87
CA ALA A 41 -18.75 -6.03 -6.80
C ALA A 41 -17.36 -6.55 -7.22
N VAL A 42 -17.21 -7.07 -8.45
CA VAL A 42 -15.93 -7.50 -9.00
C VAL A 42 -14.96 -6.32 -9.12
N LEU A 43 -15.41 -5.17 -9.63
CA LEU A 43 -14.59 -3.97 -9.74
C LEU A 43 -14.11 -3.51 -8.36
N ASN A 44 -15.02 -3.43 -7.38
CA ASN A 44 -14.68 -3.02 -6.03
C ASN A 44 -13.73 -3.99 -5.35
N GLY A 45 -13.94 -5.30 -5.48
CA GLY A 45 -13.05 -6.32 -4.92
C GLY A 45 -11.63 -6.23 -5.49
N ARG A 46 -11.51 -6.05 -6.81
CA ARG A 46 -10.20 -5.84 -7.45
C ARG A 46 -9.53 -4.55 -7.00
N ASN A 47 -10.31 -3.47 -6.82
CA ASN A 47 -9.80 -2.20 -6.32
C ASN A 47 -9.29 -2.31 -4.88
N VAL A 48 -10.08 -2.91 -3.99
CA VAL A 48 -9.68 -3.12 -2.58
C VAL A 48 -8.38 -3.93 -2.51
N TYR A 49 -8.27 -5.02 -3.27
CA TYR A 49 -7.05 -5.82 -3.31
C TYR A 49 -5.84 -5.00 -3.79
N ARG A 50 -5.99 -4.22 -4.86
CA ARG A 50 -4.94 -3.34 -5.39
C ARG A 50 -4.50 -2.32 -4.34
N ASN A 51 -5.47 -1.66 -3.69
CA ASN A 51 -5.20 -0.63 -2.69
C ASN A 51 -4.47 -1.22 -1.47
N ILE A 52 -4.89 -2.40 -0.99
CA ILE A 52 -4.18 -3.13 0.07
C ILE A 52 -2.74 -3.45 -0.34
N LYS A 53 -2.53 -3.99 -1.54
CA LYS A 53 -1.20 -4.30 -2.06
C LYS A 53 -0.30 -3.06 -2.13
N ASN A 54 -0.84 -1.94 -2.61
CA ASN A 54 -0.12 -0.67 -2.70
C ASN A 54 0.23 -0.09 -1.31
N ALA A 55 -0.69 -0.15 -0.35
CA ALA A 55 -0.43 0.26 1.03
C ALA A 55 0.66 -0.61 1.69
N ILE A 56 0.62 -1.93 1.49
CA ILE A 56 1.66 -2.85 1.95
C ILE A 56 3.02 -2.50 1.32
N GLN A 57 3.06 -2.22 0.01
CA GLN A 57 4.29 -1.82 -0.68
C GLN A 57 4.87 -0.53 -0.10
N PHE A 58 4.03 0.47 0.14
CA PHE A 58 4.42 1.73 0.79
C PHE A 58 5.05 1.50 2.17
N LEU A 59 4.35 0.77 3.05
CA LEU A 59 4.80 0.50 4.41
C LEU A 59 6.10 -0.31 4.45
N LEU A 60 6.16 -1.41 3.68
CA LEU A 60 7.31 -2.30 3.70
C LEU A 60 8.55 -1.67 3.07
N SER A 61 8.43 -0.92 1.96
CA SER A 61 9.59 -0.26 1.34
C SER A 61 10.17 0.84 2.22
N GLY A 62 9.33 1.59 2.93
CA GLY A 62 9.79 2.58 3.89
C GLY A 62 10.51 1.95 5.09
N ASN A 63 9.98 0.85 5.63
CA ASN A 63 10.64 0.12 6.71
C ASN A 63 11.95 -0.53 6.26
N MET A 64 11.98 -1.07 5.05
CA MET A 64 13.21 -1.59 4.45
C MET A 64 14.29 -0.53 4.33
N ALA A 65 13.93 0.70 3.94
CA ALA A 65 14.88 1.81 3.88
C ALA A 65 15.52 2.12 5.24
N ALA A 66 14.71 2.15 6.30
CA ALA A 66 15.23 2.37 7.66
C ALA A 66 16.16 1.23 8.12
N ILE A 67 15.79 -0.03 7.83
CA ILE A 67 16.62 -1.20 8.15
C ILE A 67 17.96 -1.12 7.41
N ILE A 68 17.95 -0.83 6.10
CA ILE A 68 19.19 -0.70 5.30
C ILE A 68 20.07 0.42 5.89
N ALA A 69 19.51 1.58 6.22
CA ALA A 69 20.26 2.69 6.77
C ALA A 69 20.93 2.32 8.10
N VAL A 70 20.21 1.67 9.02
CA VAL A 70 20.75 1.22 10.30
C VAL A 70 21.85 0.15 10.10
N LEU A 71 21.62 -0.81 9.19
CA LEU A 71 22.62 -1.84 8.89
C LEU A 71 23.90 -1.24 8.30
N VAL A 72 23.78 -0.30 7.36
CA VAL A 72 24.95 0.39 6.78
C VAL A 72 25.73 1.13 7.86
N CYS A 73 25.07 1.87 8.73
CA CYS A 73 25.74 2.55 9.84
C CYS A 73 26.42 1.56 10.80
N SER A 74 25.77 0.45 11.12
CA SER A 74 26.32 -0.58 11.99
C SER A 74 27.58 -1.23 11.40
N VAL A 75 27.56 -1.59 10.12
CA VAL A 75 28.71 -2.19 9.43
C VAL A 75 29.85 -1.19 9.26
N ALA A 76 29.54 0.06 8.98
CA ALA A 76 30.51 1.14 8.82
C ALA A 76 31.02 1.72 10.14
N ALA A 77 30.61 1.18 11.31
CA ALA A 77 30.90 1.70 12.64
C ALA A 77 30.57 3.20 12.81
N LEU A 78 29.52 3.67 12.12
CA LEU A 78 29.01 5.03 12.22
C LEU A 78 27.98 5.14 13.38
N PRO A 79 27.73 6.35 13.93
CA PRO A 79 26.67 6.56 14.90
C PRO A 79 25.30 6.13 14.35
N SER A 80 24.37 5.76 15.23
CA SER A 80 23.01 5.37 14.80
C SER A 80 22.30 6.56 14.12
N PRO A 81 21.74 6.37 12.90
CA PRO A 81 21.09 7.45 12.16
C PRO A 81 19.72 7.82 12.75
N PHE A 82 19.13 6.92 13.54
CA PHE A 82 17.80 7.13 14.12
C PHE A 82 17.78 6.83 15.61
N LYS A 83 17.06 7.65 16.35
CA LYS A 83 16.65 7.36 17.71
C LYS A 83 15.35 6.54 17.69
N PRO A 84 15.04 5.73 18.71
CA PRO A 84 13.77 4.98 18.77
C PRO A 84 12.53 5.87 18.60
N VAL A 85 12.54 7.08 19.15
CA VAL A 85 11.45 8.05 19.02
C VAL A 85 11.22 8.50 17.57
N HIS A 86 12.26 8.57 16.75
CA HIS A 86 12.13 8.90 15.32
C HIS A 86 11.37 7.81 14.58
N LEU A 87 11.69 6.54 14.81
CA LEU A 87 11.02 5.41 14.19
C LEU A 87 9.58 5.28 14.68
N LEU A 88 9.33 5.53 15.95
CA LEU A 88 7.97 5.56 16.50
C LEU A 88 7.12 6.64 15.84
N PHE A 89 7.65 7.85 15.70
CA PHE A 89 6.97 8.97 15.05
C PHE A 89 6.63 8.63 13.59
N ILE A 90 7.58 8.08 12.85
CA ILE A 90 7.38 7.68 11.46
C ILE A 90 6.26 6.65 11.37
N ASN A 91 6.35 5.56 12.12
CA ASN A 91 5.38 4.46 12.04
C ASN A 91 3.98 4.87 12.50
N LEU A 92 3.88 5.70 13.53
CA LEU A 92 2.58 6.09 14.10
C LEU A 92 1.89 7.19 13.30
N LEU A 93 2.64 8.23 12.89
CA LEU A 93 2.06 9.42 12.27
C LEU A 93 2.28 9.43 10.75
N THR A 94 3.53 9.33 10.31
CA THR A 94 3.90 9.53 8.89
C THR A 94 3.48 8.36 8.00
N ASP A 95 3.34 7.16 8.55
CA ASP A 95 2.94 5.98 7.77
C ASP A 95 1.43 5.72 7.81
N SER A 96 0.79 5.92 8.96
CA SER A 96 -0.60 5.50 9.16
C SER A 96 -1.57 6.28 8.28
N LEU A 97 -1.46 7.61 8.25
CA LEU A 97 -2.37 8.46 7.46
C LEU A 97 -2.19 8.24 5.95
N PRO A 98 -0.97 8.25 5.38
CA PRO A 98 -0.77 7.92 3.97
C PRO A 98 -1.21 6.51 3.59
N ALA A 99 -0.97 5.50 4.43
CA ALA A 99 -1.42 4.13 4.15
C ALA A 99 -2.95 4.04 4.07
N LEU A 100 -3.67 4.70 4.97
CA LEU A 100 -5.14 4.81 4.91
C LEU A 100 -5.59 5.53 3.64
N ALA A 101 -4.94 6.64 3.28
CA ALA A 101 -5.28 7.39 2.08
C ALA A 101 -5.05 6.58 0.78
N ILE A 102 -3.98 5.77 0.71
CA ILE A 102 -3.74 4.81 -0.38
C ILE A 102 -4.86 3.75 -0.41
N GLY A 103 -5.30 3.29 0.76
CA GLY A 103 -6.41 2.35 0.89
C GLY A 103 -7.75 2.89 0.36
N MET A 104 -7.92 4.21 0.34
CA MET A 104 -9.11 4.91 -0.14
C MET A 104 -9.02 5.36 -1.62
N GLU A 105 -8.03 4.88 -2.38
CA GLU A 105 -7.90 5.23 -3.81
C GLU A 105 -9.14 4.75 -4.58
N PRO A 106 -9.77 5.62 -5.39
CA PRO A 106 -10.98 5.28 -6.11
C PRO A 106 -10.77 4.18 -7.16
N SER A 107 -11.86 3.47 -7.48
CA SER A 107 -11.82 2.38 -8.47
C SER A 107 -11.53 2.90 -9.87
N ASP A 108 -10.63 2.21 -10.56
CA ASP A 108 -10.34 2.44 -11.97
C ASP A 108 -11.10 1.40 -12.82
N PRO A 109 -11.99 1.81 -13.74
CA PRO A 109 -12.71 0.89 -14.63
C PRO A 109 -11.80 -0.04 -15.45
N GLU A 110 -10.55 0.36 -15.70
CA GLU A 110 -9.56 -0.48 -16.39
C GLU A 110 -9.28 -1.80 -15.66
N LEU A 111 -9.54 -1.87 -14.34
CA LEU A 111 -9.39 -3.11 -13.57
C LEU A 111 -10.29 -4.22 -14.05
N LEU A 112 -11.44 -3.91 -14.68
CA LEU A 112 -12.34 -4.93 -15.25
C LEU A 112 -11.73 -5.61 -16.48
N LYS A 113 -10.85 -4.93 -17.22
CA LYS A 113 -10.19 -5.47 -18.41
C LYS A 113 -9.03 -6.42 -18.05
N GLN A 114 -8.56 -6.40 -16.82
CA GLN A 114 -7.48 -7.28 -16.37
C GLN A 114 -7.97 -8.73 -16.27
N LYS A 115 -7.08 -9.67 -16.59
CA LYS A 115 -7.35 -11.10 -16.39
C LYS A 115 -7.60 -11.40 -14.90
N PRO A 116 -8.41 -12.41 -14.59
CA PRO A 116 -8.56 -12.90 -13.22
C PRO A 116 -7.18 -13.26 -12.64
N ARG A 117 -6.97 -12.94 -11.37
CA ARG A 117 -5.76 -13.32 -10.65
C ARG A 117 -5.80 -14.81 -10.32
N ASN A 118 -4.64 -15.46 -10.30
CA ASN A 118 -4.52 -16.80 -9.76
C ASN A 118 -4.79 -16.75 -8.24
N PRO A 119 -5.75 -17.53 -7.71
CA PRO A 119 -6.06 -17.56 -6.28
C PRO A 119 -4.89 -17.99 -5.40
N GLU A 120 -3.99 -18.82 -5.92
CA GLU A 120 -2.82 -19.32 -5.21
C GLU A 120 -1.66 -18.31 -5.16
N GLU A 121 -1.74 -17.23 -5.94
CA GLU A 121 -0.69 -16.22 -5.98
C GLU A 121 -0.76 -15.30 -4.76
N GLY A 122 0.25 -15.35 -3.91
CA GLY A 122 0.40 -14.45 -2.76
C GLY A 122 0.61 -12.99 -3.15
N ILE A 123 0.54 -12.09 -2.17
CA ILE A 123 0.80 -10.66 -2.35
C ILE A 123 2.30 -10.43 -2.65
N LEU A 124 3.18 -11.18 -1.99
CA LEU A 124 4.64 -11.06 -2.09
C LEU A 124 5.18 -11.83 -3.30
N THR A 125 4.85 -11.37 -4.50
CA THR A 125 5.42 -11.92 -5.72
C THR A 125 6.88 -11.49 -5.90
N GLY A 126 7.68 -12.21 -6.70
CA GLY A 126 9.06 -11.83 -6.98
C GLY A 126 9.21 -10.39 -7.51
N LYS A 127 8.28 -9.97 -8.39
CA LYS A 127 8.22 -8.58 -8.90
C LYS A 127 7.93 -7.57 -7.77
N PHE A 128 7.00 -7.89 -6.88
CA PHE A 128 6.67 -7.04 -5.73
C PHE A 128 7.88 -6.88 -4.80
N VAL A 129 8.55 -7.98 -4.47
CA VAL A 129 9.75 -7.99 -3.63
C VAL A 129 10.90 -7.18 -4.27
N SER A 130 11.11 -7.33 -5.58
CA SER A 130 12.12 -6.53 -6.31
C SER A 130 11.83 -5.03 -6.24
N HIS A 131 10.57 -4.59 -6.42
CA HIS A 131 10.19 -3.19 -6.28
C HIS A 131 10.38 -2.70 -4.83
N LEU A 132 10.00 -3.52 -3.84
CA LEU A 132 10.18 -3.22 -2.43
C LEU A 132 11.64 -2.94 -2.08
N PHE A 133 12.55 -3.82 -2.49
CA PHE A 133 13.98 -3.63 -2.27
C PHE A 133 14.55 -2.46 -3.08
N GLY A 134 14.11 -2.27 -4.32
CA GLY A 134 14.55 -1.16 -5.18
C GLY A 134 14.20 0.20 -4.58
N TYR A 135 12.94 0.42 -4.20
CA TYR A 135 12.51 1.66 -3.55
C TYR A 135 13.12 1.82 -2.16
N GLY A 136 13.19 0.73 -1.38
CA GLY A 136 13.84 0.75 -0.07
C GLY A 136 15.31 1.17 -0.15
N ALA A 137 16.06 0.62 -1.10
CA ALA A 137 17.46 0.97 -1.34
C ALA A 137 17.63 2.42 -1.80
N LEU A 138 16.76 2.90 -2.69
CA LEU A 138 16.79 4.29 -3.18
C LEU A 138 16.56 5.29 -2.03
N ILE A 139 15.53 5.06 -1.22
CA ILE A 139 15.22 5.89 -0.05
C ILE A 139 16.36 5.83 0.98
N ALA A 140 16.91 4.62 1.22
CA ALA A 140 18.06 4.44 2.11
C ALA A 140 19.29 5.21 1.62
N ALA A 141 19.60 5.15 0.33
CA ALA A 141 20.74 5.87 -0.26
C ALA A 141 20.60 7.39 -0.08
N ALA A 142 19.42 7.96 -0.35
CA ALA A 142 19.16 9.37 -0.13
C ALA A 142 19.29 9.75 1.37
N THR A 143 18.75 8.91 2.25
CA THR A 143 18.84 9.11 3.71
C THR A 143 20.28 9.05 4.20
N MET A 144 21.05 8.08 3.73
CA MET A 144 22.47 7.94 4.09
C MET A 144 23.33 9.08 3.55
N ALA A 145 23.06 9.55 2.33
CA ALA A 145 23.74 10.74 1.81
C ALA A 145 23.51 11.97 2.71
N ALA A 146 22.25 12.22 3.08
CA ALA A 146 21.91 13.31 4.00
C ALA A 146 22.55 13.12 5.39
N PHE A 147 22.55 11.89 5.92
CA PHE A 147 23.18 11.54 7.18
C PHE A 147 24.69 11.87 7.17
N CYS A 148 25.42 11.41 6.17
CA CYS A 148 26.85 11.65 6.02
C CYS A 148 27.19 13.14 5.89
N ILE A 149 26.37 13.90 5.14
CA ILE A 149 26.53 15.37 5.05
C ILE A 149 26.36 16.03 6.44
N GLY A 150 25.35 15.58 7.19
CA GLY A 150 25.09 16.10 8.53
C GLY A 150 26.19 15.75 9.55
N LEU A 151 26.77 14.55 9.46
CA LEU A 151 27.86 14.08 10.32
C LEU A 151 29.10 14.98 10.25
N ASN A 152 29.35 15.63 9.10
CA ASN A 152 30.46 16.61 8.97
C ASN A 152 30.33 17.79 9.94
N ARG A 153 29.16 18.00 10.53
CA ARG A 153 28.93 19.06 11.52
C ARG A 153 28.76 18.52 12.94
N SER A 154 27.90 17.51 13.12
CA SER A 154 27.69 16.82 14.39
C SER A 154 26.82 15.58 14.23
N ASP A 155 26.89 14.64 15.17
CA ASP A 155 26.02 13.44 15.21
C ASP A 155 24.55 13.83 15.29
N ALA A 156 24.21 14.86 16.06
CA ALA A 156 22.84 15.37 16.18
C ALA A 156 22.31 15.92 14.84
N MET A 157 23.14 16.65 14.10
CA MET A 157 22.79 17.15 12.77
C MET A 157 22.62 16.01 11.78
N GLY A 158 23.51 15.00 11.79
CA GLY A 158 23.41 13.79 11.00
C GLY A 158 22.08 13.08 11.22
N ALA A 159 21.74 12.79 12.47
CA ALA A 159 20.49 12.14 12.84
C ALA A 159 19.24 12.97 12.42
N THR A 160 19.28 14.28 12.58
CA THR A 160 18.18 15.17 12.17
C THR A 160 18.00 15.16 10.64
N MET A 161 19.08 15.25 9.88
CA MET A 161 19.04 15.22 8.42
C MET A 161 18.58 13.85 7.90
N ALA A 162 19.04 12.76 8.51
CA ALA A 162 18.58 11.42 8.18
C ALA A 162 17.07 11.26 8.43
N PHE A 163 16.59 11.68 9.59
CA PHE A 163 15.17 11.63 9.94
C PHE A 163 14.30 12.45 8.99
N ALA A 164 14.67 13.70 8.72
CA ALA A 164 13.93 14.56 7.82
C ALA A 164 13.90 14.00 6.40
N THR A 165 15.04 13.50 5.90
CA THR A 165 15.12 12.93 4.54
C THR A 165 14.33 11.65 4.44
N LEU A 166 14.42 10.74 5.42
CA LEU A 166 13.63 9.51 5.43
C LEU A 166 12.14 9.82 5.42
N THR A 167 11.69 10.73 6.28
CA THR A 167 10.27 11.14 6.38
C THR A 167 9.76 11.72 5.06
N LEU A 168 10.47 12.70 4.49
CA LEU A 168 10.06 13.32 3.23
C LEU A 168 10.10 12.33 2.05
N ALA A 169 11.15 11.52 1.94
CA ALA A 169 11.27 10.53 0.88
C ALA A 169 10.13 9.49 0.95
N ARG A 170 9.71 9.08 2.15
CA ARG A 170 8.56 8.19 2.35
C ARG A 170 7.25 8.86 1.93
N LEU A 171 7.03 10.11 2.30
CA LEU A 171 5.84 10.87 1.86
C LEU A 171 5.78 10.95 0.33
N PHE A 172 6.87 11.31 -0.34
CA PHE A 172 6.93 11.31 -1.81
C PHE A 172 6.70 9.91 -2.40
N HIS A 173 7.28 8.88 -1.78
CA HIS A 173 7.07 7.50 -2.21
C HIS A 173 5.60 7.07 -2.06
N GLY A 174 4.89 7.54 -1.05
CA GLY A 174 3.46 7.32 -0.90
C GLY A 174 2.64 7.74 -2.11
N PHE A 175 2.98 8.87 -2.73
CA PHE A 175 2.33 9.28 -3.99
C PHE A 175 2.63 8.30 -5.14
N THR A 176 3.84 7.75 -5.22
CA THR A 176 4.19 6.75 -6.26
C THR A 176 3.49 5.42 -6.05
N CYS A 177 3.15 5.07 -4.81
CA CYS A 177 2.44 3.84 -4.47
C CYS A 177 0.93 3.89 -4.73
N ARG A 178 0.33 5.05 -5.00
CA ARG A 178 -1.11 5.18 -5.26
C ARG A 178 -1.56 4.43 -6.51
N SER A 179 -0.72 4.38 -7.53
CA SER A 179 -1.06 3.75 -8.81
C SER A 179 0.19 3.21 -9.50
N GLU A 180 0.01 2.19 -10.32
CA GLU A 180 1.04 1.70 -11.24
C GLU A 180 1.26 2.63 -12.45
N ARG A 181 0.41 3.65 -12.63
CA ARG A 181 0.55 4.67 -13.69
C ARG A 181 1.57 5.73 -13.30
N SER A 182 2.11 6.44 -14.30
CA SER A 182 3.01 7.57 -14.08
C SER A 182 2.33 8.65 -13.22
N LEU A 183 3.09 9.26 -12.31
CA LEU A 183 2.63 10.40 -11.50
C LEU A 183 2.11 11.57 -12.35
N VAL A 184 2.62 11.69 -13.59
CA VAL A 184 2.21 12.75 -14.54
C VAL A 184 0.79 12.51 -15.04
N ASP A 185 0.37 11.24 -15.17
CA ASP A 185 -0.95 10.84 -15.62
C ASP A 185 -1.99 10.81 -14.48
N LEU A 186 -1.52 10.78 -13.24
CA LEU A 186 -2.35 10.83 -12.05
C LEU A 186 -2.76 12.28 -11.76
N LYS A 187 -4.04 12.56 -11.89
CA LYS A 187 -4.59 13.81 -11.37
C LYS A 187 -4.51 13.79 -9.84
N PHE A 188 -3.73 14.66 -9.24
CA PHE A 188 -3.61 14.78 -7.78
C PHE A 188 -4.97 14.93 -7.09
N SER A 189 -5.95 15.55 -7.77
CA SER A 189 -7.31 15.78 -7.25
C SER A 189 -8.19 14.53 -7.17
N THR A 190 -7.79 13.37 -7.68
CA THR A 190 -8.63 12.16 -7.67
C THR A 190 -8.82 11.57 -6.28
N ASN A 191 -7.88 11.81 -5.38
CA ASN A 191 -7.94 11.36 -3.99
C ASN A 191 -7.54 12.51 -3.06
N LEU A 192 -8.54 13.24 -2.57
CA LEU A 192 -8.34 14.37 -1.64
C LEU A 192 -7.80 13.92 -0.29
N TRP A 193 -8.11 12.69 0.13
CA TRP A 193 -7.56 12.11 1.36
C TRP A 193 -6.05 11.96 1.29
N SER A 194 -5.51 11.59 0.11
CA SER A 194 -4.06 11.57 -0.10
C SER A 194 -3.45 12.94 0.10
N ILE A 195 -4.03 14.00 -0.46
CA ILE A 195 -3.51 15.35 -0.31
C ILE A 195 -3.48 15.73 1.18
N GLY A 196 -4.57 15.50 1.90
CA GLY A 196 -4.64 15.82 3.34
C GLY A 196 -3.73 14.94 4.23
N ALA A 197 -3.45 13.70 3.82
CA ALA A 197 -2.56 12.81 4.58
C ALA A 197 -1.07 13.10 4.36
N PHE A 198 -0.72 13.74 3.24
CA PHE A 198 0.66 14.08 2.88
C PHE A 198 1.03 15.55 3.16
N ALA A 199 0.02 16.42 3.46
CA ALA A 199 0.23 17.82 3.82
C ALA A 199 0.51 18.00 5.31
#